data_752ae65ba109b22d46859929d5fea536
#
_entry.id   752ae65ba109b22d46859929d5fea536
#
_cell.length_a   1.000
_cell.length_b   1.000
_cell.length_c   1.000
_cell.angle_alpha   90.00
_cell.angle_beta   90.00
_cell.angle_gamma   90.00
#
_symmetry.space_group_name_H-M   'P 1'
#
loop_
_entity.id
_entity.type
_entity.pdbx_description
1 polymer ?
#
loop_
_entity_poly.entity_id
_entity_poly.type
_entity_poly.pdbx_seq_one_letter_code
_entity_poly.pdbx_strand_id
1 'polypeptide(L)'
;MKDRQYLLMIMDGVGLNDEEKGNAFKLANTPNLDRLTIKYPNTYIKTSGMAVGLPEGQMGNSEVGHTNIGAGRIVYQELTRITKEIEDGNFYNNEPVSYTHLRAHETAANIV
;
A
#
# COMPACT_ATOMS: atom_id res chain seq x y z
N MET A 1 7.20 -10.45 36.03
CA MET A 1 6.21 -10.39 34.94
C MET A 1 6.45 -11.59 34.03
N LYS A 2 5.43 -12.36 33.67
CA LYS A 2 5.60 -13.41 32.65
C LYS A 2 5.88 -12.70 31.33
N ASP A 3 7.02 -12.99 30.69
CA ASP A 3 7.33 -12.49 29.37
C ASP A 3 6.24 -12.95 28.39
N ARG A 4 5.52 -12.00 27.82
CA ARG A 4 4.51 -12.29 26.80
C ARG A 4 5.23 -12.46 25.47
N GLN A 5 5.04 -13.61 24.84
CA GLN A 5 5.54 -13.85 23.50
C GLN A 5 4.46 -13.46 22.49
N TYR A 6 4.87 -12.83 21.41
CA TYR A 6 4.01 -12.41 20.32
C TYR A 6 4.48 -13.12 19.05
N LEU A 7 3.53 -13.64 18.30
CA LEU A 7 3.77 -14.25 16.99
C LEU A 7 2.92 -13.52 15.95
N LEU A 8 3.56 -12.94 14.94
CA LEU A 8 2.90 -12.45 13.74
C LEU A 8 3.07 -13.51 12.65
N MET A 9 1.97 -14.11 12.19
CA MET A 9 1.96 -15.06 11.08
C MET A 9 1.29 -14.42 9.87
N ILE A 10 2.04 -14.25 8.78
CA ILE A 10 1.55 -13.69 7.53
C ILE A 10 1.38 -14.83 6.53
N MET A 11 0.14 -15.07 6.12
CA MET A 11 -0.18 -16.03 5.06
C MET A 11 -0.24 -15.27 3.73
N ASP A 12 0.93 -15.05 3.14
CA ASP A 12 1.07 -14.28 1.92
C ASP A 12 0.35 -14.96 0.75
N GLY A 13 -0.35 -14.17 -0.06
CA GLY A 13 -1.17 -14.65 -1.17
C GLY A 13 -2.54 -15.21 -0.79
N VAL A 14 -2.90 -15.25 0.49
CA VAL A 14 -4.25 -15.63 0.92
C VAL A 14 -5.16 -14.42 0.93
N GLY A 15 -6.19 -14.44 0.08
CA GLY A 15 -7.23 -13.43 0.00
C GLY A 15 -8.62 -14.03 0.25
N LEU A 16 -9.57 -13.16 0.60
CA LEU A 16 -10.96 -13.54 0.81
C LEU A 16 -11.75 -13.31 -0.49
N ASN A 17 -12.37 -14.38 -0.97
CA ASN A 17 -13.25 -14.35 -2.13
C ASN A 17 -14.38 -15.37 -1.90
N ASP A 18 -15.60 -14.99 -2.22
CA ASP A 18 -16.77 -15.85 -2.07
C ASP A 18 -16.92 -16.91 -3.17
N GLU A 19 -16.24 -16.72 -4.29
CA GLU A 19 -16.23 -17.70 -5.38
C GLU A 19 -15.39 -18.93 -4.99
N GLU A 20 -15.88 -20.11 -5.37
CA GLU A 20 -15.17 -21.39 -5.17
C GLU A 20 -14.23 -21.71 -6.32
N LYS A 21 -14.59 -21.28 -7.55
CA LYS A 21 -13.80 -21.58 -8.73
C LYS A 21 -12.42 -20.93 -8.64
N GLY A 22 -11.38 -21.75 -8.61
CA GLY A 22 -9.99 -21.29 -8.52
C GLY A 22 -9.58 -20.82 -7.11
N ASN A 23 -10.41 -21.00 -6.10
CA ASN A 23 -10.16 -20.60 -4.73
C ASN A 23 -9.76 -21.81 -3.88
N ALA A 24 -8.48 -22.15 -3.91
CA ALA A 24 -7.95 -23.27 -3.16
C ALA A 24 -8.12 -23.10 -1.63
N PHE A 25 -8.04 -21.87 -1.13
CA PHE A 25 -8.22 -21.58 0.30
C PHE A 25 -9.63 -21.89 0.77
N LYS A 26 -10.65 -21.47 0.00
CA LYS A 26 -12.06 -21.73 0.32
C LYS A 26 -12.42 -23.23 0.24
N LEU A 27 -11.77 -23.94 -0.68
CA LEU A 27 -12.00 -25.38 -0.89
C LEU A 27 -11.20 -26.26 0.09
N ALA A 28 -10.21 -25.70 0.76
CA ALA A 28 -9.39 -26.44 1.72
C ALA A 28 -10.14 -26.74 3.02
N ASN A 29 -9.83 -27.86 3.65
CA ASN A 29 -10.31 -28.15 4.99
C ASN A 29 -9.45 -27.43 6.03
N THR A 30 -9.93 -26.31 6.57
CA THR A 30 -9.17 -25.40 7.45
C THR A 30 -9.79 -25.25 8.84
N PRO A 31 -10.11 -26.34 9.59
CA PRO A 31 -10.91 -26.27 10.80
C PRO A 31 -10.30 -25.43 11.92
N ASN A 32 -8.98 -25.28 11.94
CA ASN A 32 -8.31 -24.45 12.93
C ASN A 32 -8.42 -22.95 12.58
N LEU A 33 -8.27 -22.56 11.32
CA LEU A 33 -8.45 -21.18 10.87
C LEU A 33 -9.92 -20.76 11.03
N ASP A 34 -10.86 -21.63 10.64
CA ASP A 34 -12.29 -21.39 10.79
C ASP A 34 -12.65 -21.15 12.26
N ARG A 35 -12.13 -21.98 13.16
CA ARG A 35 -12.32 -21.80 14.59
C ARG A 35 -11.72 -20.49 15.11
N LEU A 36 -10.55 -20.09 14.62
CA LEU A 36 -9.89 -18.84 15.04
C LEU A 36 -10.69 -17.63 14.60
N THR A 37 -11.19 -17.60 13.37
CA THR A 37 -11.98 -16.50 12.83
C THR A 37 -13.32 -16.35 13.55
N ILE A 38 -13.94 -17.44 14.00
CA ILE A 38 -15.19 -17.39 14.76
C ILE A 38 -14.95 -16.97 16.22
N LYS A 39 -13.87 -17.46 16.83
CA LYS A 39 -13.65 -17.33 18.29
C LYS A 39 -13.00 -16.01 18.70
N TYR A 40 -12.19 -15.41 17.86
CA TYR A 40 -11.38 -14.25 18.19
C TYR A 40 -11.77 -13.03 17.34
N PRO A 41 -11.54 -11.81 17.86
CA PRO A 41 -11.74 -10.61 17.07
C PRO A 41 -10.93 -10.65 15.78
N ASN A 42 -11.56 -10.28 14.67
CA ASN A 42 -10.94 -10.22 13.36
C ASN A 42 -11.45 -9.01 12.58
N THR A 43 -10.72 -8.61 11.57
CA THR A 43 -11.08 -7.54 10.66
C THR A 43 -10.48 -7.79 9.27
N TYR A 44 -11.01 -7.09 8.28
CA TYR A 44 -10.51 -7.13 6.92
C TYR A 44 -9.62 -5.93 6.64
N ILE A 45 -8.55 -6.15 5.90
CA ILE A 45 -7.67 -5.08 5.43
C ILE A 45 -7.66 -5.10 3.91
N LYS A 46 -7.57 -3.92 3.31
CA LYS A 46 -7.36 -3.78 1.88
C LYS A 46 -5.90 -4.04 1.55
N THR A 47 -5.66 -4.71 0.43
CA THR A 47 -4.31 -5.12 -0.01
C THR A 47 -3.92 -4.52 -1.35
N SER A 48 -4.71 -3.57 -1.89
CA SER A 48 -4.52 -2.99 -3.22
C SER A 48 -4.78 -1.49 -3.22
N GLY A 49 -4.32 -0.82 -4.24
CA GLY A 49 -4.56 0.60 -4.49
C GLY A 49 -4.05 1.53 -3.40
N MET A 50 -4.72 2.66 -3.23
CA MET A 50 -4.32 3.71 -2.29
C MET A 50 -4.22 3.24 -0.83
N ALA A 51 -4.95 2.22 -0.45
CA ALA A 51 -4.91 1.66 0.90
C ALA A 51 -3.55 1.03 1.26
N VAL A 52 -2.72 0.74 0.28
CA VAL A 52 -1.36 0.23 0.45
C VAL A 52 -0.30 1.12 -0.19
N GLY A 53 -0.67 2.34 -0.59
CA GLY A 53 0.25 3.31 -1.16
C GLY A 53 0.53 3.15 -2.65
N LEU A 54 -0.29 2.40 -3.36
CA LEU A 54 -0.25 2.23 -4.81
C LEU A 54 -1.30 3.11 -5.49
N PRO A 55 -1.17 3.40 -6.80
CA PRO A 55 -2.23 4.05 -7.57
C PRO A 55 -3.56 3.29 -7.46
N GLU A 56 -4.67 4.02 -7.59
CA GLU A 56 -6.00 3.40 -7.56
C GLU A 56 -6.14 2.33 -8.66
N GLY A 57 -6.78 1.22 -8.32
CA GLY A 57 -6.95 0.08 -9.22
C GLY A 57 -5.72 -0.82 -9.41
N GLN A 58 -4.57 -0.44 -8.90
CA GLN A 58 -3.37 -1.28 -8.97
C GLN A 58 -3.42 -2.38 -7.90
N MET A 59 -3.20 -3.62 -8.35
CA MET A 59 -3.13 -4.78 -7.45
C MET A 59 -1.89 -4.68 -6.55
N GLY A 60 -2.08 -5.00 -5.27
CA GLY A 60 -0.99 -5.06 -4.31
C GLY A 60 -0.02 -6.22 -4.56
N ASN A 61 1.10 -6.16 -3.88
CA ASN A 61 2.12 -7.21 -3.88
C ASN A 61 2.73 -7.37 -2.48
N SER A 62 3.52 -8.42 -2.32
CA SER A 62 4.14 -8.77 -1.04
C SER A 62 5.07 -7.67 -0.52
N GLU A 63 5.88 -7.06 -1.38
CA GLU A 63 6.82 -6.00 -1.00
C GLU A 63 6.11 -4.80 -0.36
N VAL A 64 5.09 -4.30 -1.03
CA VAL A 64 4.30 -3.16 -0.55
C VAL A 64 3.54 -3.52 0.74
N GLY A 65 2.95 -4.71 0.81
CA GLY A 65 2.23 -5.18 1.99
C GLY A 65 3.14 -5.28 3.21
N HIS A 66 4.28 -5.92 3.09
CA HIS A 66 5.25 -6.05 4.19
C HIS A 66 5.86 -4.70 4.59
N THR A 67 6.10 -3.81 3.64
CA THR A 67 6.56 -2.44 3.93
C THR A 67 5.56 -1.69 4.80
N ASN A 68 4.27 -1.76 4.48
CA ASN A 68 3.22 -1.11 5.27
C ASN A 68 3.08 -1.72 6.67
N ILE A 69 3.14 -3.05 6.78
CA ILE A 69 3.12 -3.75 8.07
C ILE A 69 4.31 -3.33 8.94
N GLY A 70 5.51 -3.32 8.36
CA GLY A 70 6.73 -2.93 9.08
C GLY A 70 6.75 -1.45 9.49
N ALA A 71 6.20 -0.57 8.65
CA ALA A 71 6.11 0.85 8.93
C ALA A 71 4.96 1.23 9.90
N GLY A 72 3.98 0.35 10.09
CA GLY A 72 2.77 0.64 10.88
C GLY A 72 1.90 1.76 10.29
N ARG A 73 2.08 2.08 9.03
CA ARG A 73 1.34 3.13 8.28
C ARG A 73 1.37 2.86 6.79
N ILE A 74 0.53 3.56 6.05
CA ILE A 74 0.59 3.54 4.58
C ILE A 74 1.88 4.23 4.13
N VAL A 75 2.69 3.53 3.35
CA VAL A 75 3.88 4.06 2.68
C VAL A 75 3.56 4.24 1.20
N TYR A 76 3.35 5.47 0.79
CA TYR A 76 3.08 5.77 -0.61
C TYR A 76 4.31 5.49 -1.48
N GLN A 77 4.11 4.71 -2.54
CA GLN A 77 5.13 4.51 -3.57
C GLN A 77 5.39 5.82 -4.31
N GLU A 78 6.58 5.98 -4.90
CA GLU A 78 7.02 7.24 -5.51
C GLU A 78 5.99 7.83 -6.48
N LEU A 79 5.45 7.03 -7.39
CA LEU A 79 4.43 7.48 -8.34
C LEU A 79 3.18 7.99 -7.63
N THR A 80 2.69 7.25 -6.65
CA THR A 80 1.49 7.63 -5.88
C THR A 80 1.74 8.91 -5.07
N ARG A 81 2.94 9.02 -4.48
CA ARG A 81 3.34 10.21 -3.72
C ARG A 81 3.37 11.44 -4.60
N ILE A 82 3.99 11.36 -5.78
CA ILE A 82 4.06 12.49 -6.74
C ILE A 82 2.65 12.86 -7.20
N THR A 83 1.83 11.89 -7.57
CA THR A 83 0.44 12.14 -7.99
C THR A 83 -0.34 12.86 -6.90
N LYS A 84 -0.23 12.40 -5.66
CA LYS A 84 -0.89 13.02 -4.52
C LYS A 84 -0.39 14.45 -4.26
N GLU A 85 0.91 14.69 -4.36
CA GLU A 85 1.47 16.05 -4.23
C GLU A 85 0.94 17.00 -5.31
N ILE A 86 0.71 16.50 -6.54
CA ILE A 86 0.11 17.29 -7.62
C ILE A 86 -1.36 17.58 -7.32
N GLU A 87 -2.13 16.57 -6.92
CA GLU A 87 -3.56 16.70 -6.61
C GLU A 87 -3.81 17.63 -5.41
N ASP A 88 -2.98 17.54 -4.38
CA ASP A 88 -3.04 18.39 -3.18
C ASP A 88 -2.50 19.81 -3.45
N GLY A 89 -1.92 20.09 -4.64
CA GLY A 89 -1.34 21.37 -5.02
C GLY A 89 0.05 21.66 -4.41
N ASN A 90 0.58 20.75 -3.59
CA ASN A 90 1.88 20.90 -2.93
C ASN A 90 3.04 20.83 -3.91
N PHE A 91 2.87 20.09 -5.01
CA PHE A 91 3.89 19.92 -6.04
C PHE A 91 4.40 21.25 -6.61
N TYR A 92 3.52 22.21 -6.79
CA TYR A 92 3.85 23.55 -7.32
C TYR A 92 4.62 24.42 -6.33
N ASN A 93 4.58 24.08 -5.04
CA ASN A 93 5.34 24.75 -3.98
C ASN A 93 6.68 24.07 -3.71
N ASN A 94 7.00 23.00 -4.42
CA ASN A 94 8.25 22.26 -4.28
C ASN A 94 9.38 23.09 -4.90
N GLU A 95 10.38 23.44 -4.11
CA GLU A 95 11.49 24.30 -4.52
C GLU A 95 12.24 23.80 -5.77
N PRO A 96 12.66 22.53 -5.89
CA PRO A 96 13.26 21.99 -7.11
C PRO A 96 12.36 22.12 -8.34
N VAL A 97 11.06 21.92 -8.21
CA VAL A 97 10.09 22.05 -9.32
C VAL A 97 9.98 23.50 -9.76
N SER A 98 9.82 24.43 -8.83
CA SER A 98 9.74 25.87 -9.08
C SER A 98 11.03 26.38 -9.73
N TYR A 99 12.19 25.91 -9.24
CA TYR A 99 13.49 26.30 -9.77
C TYR A 99 13.72 25.83 -11.21
N THR A 100 13.35 24.61 -11.55
CA THR A 100 13.45 24.10 -12.92
C THR A 100 12.53 24.87 -13.88
N HIS A 101 11.36 25.24 -13.45
CA HIS A 101 10.43 26.04 -14.24
C HIS A 101 10.95 27.45 -14.49
N LEU A 102 11.46 28.12 -13.46
CA LEU A 102 12.07 29.45 -13.59
C LEU A 102 13.29 29.43 -14.53
N ARG A 103 14.14 28.43 -14.42
CA ARG A 103 15.34 28.30 -15.24
C ARG A 103 15.05 28.03 -16.73
N ALA A 104 13.96 27.35 -17.04
CA ALA A 104 13.51 27.14 -18.42
C ALA A 104 13.14 28.48 -19.09
N HIS A 105 12.63 29.44 -18.35
CA HIS A 105 12.36 30.79 -18.85
C HIS A 105 13.62 31.64 -19.02
N GLU A 106 14.62 31.48 -18.14
CA GLU A 106 15.87 32.23 -18.24
C GLU A 106 16.73 31.79 -19.46
N THR A 107 16.67 30.49 -19.81
CA THR A 107 17.44 29.99 -20.96
C THR A 107 16.92 30.53 -22.28
N ALA A 108 15.63 30.85 -22.38
CA ALA A 108 15.05 31.47 -23.58
C ALA A 108 15.42 32.95 -23.72
N ALA A 109 15.75 33.64 -22.62
CA ALA A 109 16.16 35.07 -22.66
C ALA A 109 17.64 35.27 -22.95
N ASN A 110 18.46 34.23 -22.82
CA ASN A 110 19.93 34.33 -23.03
C ASN A 110 20.40 33.78 -24.40
N ILE A 111 19.50 33.49 -25.32
CA ILE A 111 19.81 33.14 -26.72
C ILE A 111 19.54 34.38 -27.57
N VAL A 112 20.34 35.42 -27.36
CA VAL A 112 20.52 36.53 -28.28
C VAL A 112 22.02 36.78 -28.47
#